data_5d367206c4a5319c4b5c792ff70c1bb3
#
_entry.id   5d367206c4a5319c4b5c792ff70c1bb3
#
_cell.length_a   1.000
_cell.length_b   1.000
_cell.length_c   1.000
_cell.angle_alpha   90.00
_cell.angle_beta   90.00
_cell.angle_gamma   90.00
#
_symmetry.space_group_name_H-M   'P 1'
#
loop_
_entity.id
_entity.type
_entity.pdbx_description
1 polymer ?
#
loop_
_entity_poly.entity_id
_entity_poly.type
_entity_poly.pdbx_seq_one_letter_code
_entity_poly.pdbx_strand_id
1 'polypeptide(L)'
;MRWKVPVIALAAATMALAACSTGGSESTGAEGTEESSQETPGSDGLVIYSGRSEELVAPLLAEFTTQTGIPVQVRYGDSAELAAQLIEEGDRSPADIYFGQDAGALGALDAAGLCAPLPENLIGAVPAQYQSTNGTWTGITGRARVIAYDPQQVPADEVPTSVLELTDPRWKGQVAIAPTNASFQAFITGMRVALGDEATQQWLQAMVDNDVQIYEKNGLIRDAVDAGEVQLGLINHYYWYEKAAEVGEDAMNVQIAFPAAGDPGALVNVAGACVLPSAVHAEDANEMLTWMLLPETQEWFVSQTFEYPLVAGVPAPAGLPALDSLQGPDISLAQLEDLPGTLTMLQEVGLT
;
A
#
# COMPACT_ATOMS: atom_id res chain seq x y z
N MET A 1 -41.91 -27.65 -25.39
CA MET A 1 -42.33 -26.46 -26.11
C MET A 1 -41.11 -25.82 -26.74
N ARG A 2 -40.99 -25.92 -28.04
CA ARG A 2 -39.79 -25.52 -28.83
C ARG A 2 -39.94 -24.05 -29.20
N TRP A 3 -38.95 -23.20 -28.90
CA TRP A 3 -38.91 -21.87 -29.48
C TRP A 3 -37.66 -21.69 -30.33
N LYS A 4 -37.93 -21.11 -31.50
CA LYS A 4 -37.06 -21.00 -32.67
C LYS A 4 -36.20 -19.71 -32.56
N VAL A 5 -34.94 -19.82 -32.96
CA VAL A 5 -33.99 -18.74 -33.22
C VAL A 5 -34.25 -18.16 -34.60
N PRO A 6 -34.22 -16.84 -34.83
CA PRO A 6 -34.02 -16.29 -36.16
C PRO A 6 -32.56 -15.88 -36.38
N VAL A 7 -32.01 -16.40 -37.45
CA VAL A 7 -30.78 -15.99 -38.13
C VAL A 7 -31.07 -14.68 -38.89
N ILE A 8 -30.24 -13.67 -38.74
CA ILE A 8 -30.23 -12.48 -39.61
C ILE A 8 -28.87 -12.39 -40.27
N ALA A 9 -28.94 -12.28 -41.60
CA ALA A 9 -27.87 -12.39 -42.56
C ALA A 9 -27.02 -11.12 -42.68
N LEU A 10 -25.76 -11.36 -43.02
CA LEU A 10 -24.70 -10.43 -43.41
C LEU A 10 -25.03 -9.74 -44.75
N ALA A 11 -24.83 -8.43 -44.84
CA ALA A 11 -24.74 -7.72 -46.11
C ALA A 11 -23.43 -6.94 -46.18
N ALA A 12 -22.54 -7.37 -47.04
CA ALA A 12 -21.33 -6.66 -47.43
C ALA A 12 -21.68 -5.64 -48.52
N ALA A 13 -21.15 -4.43 -48.38
CA ALA A 13 -21.14 -3.41 -49.43
C ALA A 13 -19.70 -2.93 -49.65
N THR A 14 -19.15 -3.39 -50.79
CA THR A 14 -17.95 -2.84 -51.41
C THR A 14 -18.31 -1.62 -52.24
N MET A 15 -17.53 -0.54 -52.17
CA MET A 15 -17.51 0.49 -53.22
C MET A 15 -16.11 0.97 -53.52
N ALA A 16 -15.88 1.11 -54.80
CA ALA A 16 -14.64 1.21 -55.50
C ALA A 16 -14.06 2.67 -55.58
N LEU A 17 -12.76 2.70 -55.91
CA LEU A 17 -11.98 3.85 -56.30
C LEU A 17 -12.55 4.56 -57.58
N ALA A 18 -12.41 5.88 -57.62
CA ALA A 18 -12.25 6.62 -58.85
C ALA A 18 -11.26 7.79 -58.62
N ALA A 19 -10.13 7.70 -59.31
CA ALA A 19 -9.22 8.83 -59.53
C ALA A 19 -9.65 9.59 -60.76
N CYS A 20 -9.47 10.93 -60.74
CA CYS A 20 -9.21 11.73 -61.95
C CYS A 20 -8.57 13.08 -61.58
N SER A 21 -7.54 13.34 -62.31
CA SER A 21 -6.60 14.42 -62.36
C SER A 21 -7.12 15.71 -63.04
N THR A 22 -6.35 16.73 -62.82
CA THR A 22 -5.90 17.87 -63.69
C THR A 22 -6.31 19.26 -63.26
N GLY A 23 -5.28 20.13 -63.11
CA GLY A 23 -5.21 21.44 -63.71
C GLY A 23 -5.00 22.62 -62.77
N GLY A 24 -3.79 23.03 -62.56
CA GLY A 24 -3.09 24.27 -62.42
C GLY A 24 -3.81 25.56 -61.99
N SER A 25 -3.24 26.29 -61.08
CA SER A 25 -2.71 27.66 -61.27
C SER A 25 -2.12 28.21 -59.95
N GLU A 26 -1.01 28.91 -60.08
CA GLU A 26 -0.20 29.54 -59.04
C GLU A 26 -0.98 30.59 -58.24
N SER A 27 -0.74 30.58 -56.91
CA SER A 27 -0.81 31.79 -56.11
C SER A 27 0.07 31.60 -54.85
N THR A 28 1.07 32.48 -54.78
CA THR A 28 2.01 32.67 -53.67
C THR A 28 1.29 33.05 -52.38
N GLY A 29 1.39 32.21 -51.36
CA GLY A 29 0.97 32.54 -50.00
C GLY A 29 1.90 31.80 -49.02
N ALA A 30 2.60 32.58 -48.19
CA ALA A 30 3.50 32.03 -47.16
C ALA A 30 2.72 31.16 -46.19
N GLU A 31 2.92 29.85 -46.25
CA GLU A 31 2.48 28.91 -45.22
C GLU A 31 3.51 28.88 -44.12
N GLY A 32 3.11 29.42 -42.97
CA GLY A 32 3.76 29.07 -41.70
C GLY A 32 3.62 27.59 -41.49
N THR A 33 4.73 26.88 -41.41
CA THR A 33 4.81 25.52 -40.94
C THR A 33 4.34 25.53 -39.48
N GLU A 34 3.11 25.11 -39.22
CA GLU A 34 2.73 24.60 -37.91
C GLU A 34 3.52 23.30 -37.73
N GLU A 35 4.67 23.42 -37.09
CA GLU A 35 5.33 22.29 -36.44
C GLU A 35 4.31 21.75 -35.42
N SER A 36 3.66 20.67 -35.80
CA SER A 36 3.01 19.78 -34.84
C SER A 36 4.12 19.31 -33.90
N SER A 37 4.30 20.04 -32.82
CA SER A 37 5.03 19.54 -31.65
C SER A 37 4.31 18.27 -31.22
N GLN A 38 4.84 17.12 -31.63
CA GLN A 38 4.64 15.90 -30.87
C GLN A 38 5.18 16.22 -29.48
N GLU A 39 4.27 16.52 -28.56
CA GLU A 39 4.53 16.51 -27.13
C GLU A 39 5.08 15.12 -26.83
N THR A 40 6.38 15.04 -26.66
CA THR A 40 7.05 13.96 -25.97
C THR A 40 6.34 13.90 -24.59
N PRO A 41 5.97 12.73 -24.08
CA PRO A 41 5.54 12.62 -22.70
C PRO A 41 6.75 12.78 -21.77
N GLY A 42 7.22 13.99 -21.61
CA GLY A 42 8.07 14.49 -20.57
C GLY A 42 7.14 15.36 -19.73
N SER A 43 6.53 14.77 -18.73
CA SER A 43 5.54 15.41 -17.91
C SER A 43 6.10 16.65 -17.23
N ASP A 44 5.39 17.75 -17.33
CA ASP A 44 5.58 18.94 -16.48
C ASP A 44 5.15 18.62 -15.03
N GLY A 45 5.57 17.50 -14.41
CA GLY A 45 5.17 17.17 -13.05
C GLY A 45 5.79 15.89 -12.49
N LEU A 46 5.75 15.81 -11.17
CA LEU A 46 6.26 14.72 -10.36
C LEU A 46 5.47 13.43 -10.59
N VAL A 47 6.14 12.35 -10.94
CA VAL A 47 5.51 11.04 -11.18
C VAL A 47 5.69 10.14 -9.97
N ILE A 48 4.57 9.70 -9.39
CA ILE A 48 4.54 8.85 -8.20
C ILE A 48 3.96 7.48 -8.55
N TYR A 49 4.70 6.41 -8.23
CA TYR A 49 4.13 5.08 -8.17
C TYR A 49 3.67 4.81 -6.73
N SER A 50 2.35 4.77 -6.52
CA SER A 50 1.74 4.68 -5.20
C SER A 50 1.13 3.32 -4.92
N GLY A 51 1.69 2.61 -3.96
CA GLY A 51 1.09 1.42 -3.36
C GLY A 51 0.02 1.73 -2.31
N ARG A 52 -0.25 3.02 -2.08
CA ARG A 52 -1.33 3.50 -1.19
C ARG A 52 -2.63 3.60 -1.99
N SER A 53 -3.76 3.30 -1.36
CA SER A 53 -5.06 3.46 -2.02
C SER A 53 -5.33 4.92 -2.38
N GLU A 54 -5.93 5.13 -3.54
CA GLU A 54 -6.25 6.46 -4.05
C GLU A 54 -7.11 7.27 -3.07
N GLU A 55 -8.13 6.64 -2.50
CA GLU A 55 -9.06 7.30 -1.57
C GLU A 55 -8.34 7.89 -0.35
N LEU A 56 -7.25 7.24 0.11
CA LEU A 56 -6.48 7.70 1.26
C LEU A 56 -5.55 8.86 0.93
N VAL A 57 -4.90 8.84 -0.24
CA VAL A 57 -3.77 9.77 -0.49
C VAL A 57 -4.03 10.80 -1.58
N ALA A 58 -5.02 10.63 -2.45
CA ALA A 58 -5.30 11.63 -3.49
C ALA A 58 -5.64 13.02 -2.90
N PRO A 59 -6.39 13.16 -1.80
CA PRO A 59 -6.61 14.48 -1.18
C PRO A 59 -5.32 15.13 -0.69
N LEU A 60 -4.40 14.36 -0.12
CA LEU A 60 -3.10 14.83 0.33
C LEU A 60 -2.25 15.34 -0.83
N LEU A 61 -2.17 14.59 -1.93
CA LEU A 61 -1.38 14.94 -3.11
C LEU A 61 -1.95 16.18 -3.82
N ALA A 62 -3.27 16.34 -3.82
CA ALA A 62 -3.93 17.57 -4.31
C ALA A 62 -3.58 18.78 -3.44
N GLU A 63 -3.50 18.61 -2.12
CA GLU A 63 -3.08 19.67 -1.19
C GLU A 63 -1.62 20.06 -1.42
N PHE A 64 -0.71 19.09 -1.62
CA PHE A 64 0.68 19.35 -1.98
C PHE A 64 0.76 20.22 -3.24
N THR A 65 0.06 19.83 -4.32
CA THR A 65 0.03 20.61 -5.56
C THR A 65 -0.52 22.03 -5.32
N THR A 66 -1.53 22.16 -4.48
CA THR A 66 -2.12 23.47 -4.17
C THR A 66 -1.16 24.39 -3.43
N GLN A 67 -0.38 23.83 -2.49
CA GLN A 67 0.54 24.61 -1.66
C GLN A 67 1.86 24.94 -2.37
N THR A 68 2.39 24.01 -3.18
CA THR A 68 3.71 24.15 -3.80
C THR A 68 3.66 24.61 -5.24
N GLY A 69 2.54 24.37 -5.93
CA GLY A 69 2.41 24.58 -7.38
C GLY A 69 3.04 23.47 -8.22
N ILE A 70 3.61 22.42 -7.60
CA ILE A 70 4.21 21.27 -8.28
C ILE A 70 3.10 20.32 -8.72
N PRO A 71 2.90 20.08 -10.04
CA PRO A 71 1.92 19.11 -10.51
C PRO A 71 2.33 17.68 -10.14
N VAL A 72 1.36 16.82 -9.86
CA VAL A 72 1.60 15.42 -9.49
C VAL A 72 0.79 14.50 -10.40
N GLN A 73 1.45 13.49 -10.92
CA GLN A 73 0.85 12.38 -11.65
C GLN A 73 1.05 11.10 -10.85
N VAL A 74 -0.02 10.34 -10.63
CA VAL A 74 0.03 9.15 -9.77
C VAL A 74 -0.37 7.91 -10.55
N ARG A 75 0.45 6.87 -10.45
CA ARG A 75 0.09 5.52 -10.82
C ARG A 75 -0.20 4.73 -9.56
N TYR A 76 -1.45 4.36 -9.37
CA TYR A 76 -1.89 3.51 -8.26
C TYR A 76 -1.79 2.02 -8.63
N GLY A 77 -1.45 1.17 -7.65
CA GLY A 77 -1.37 -0.28 -7.80
C GLY A 77 -0.97 -0.96 -6.49
N ASP A 78 -0.87 -2.28 -6.49
CA ASP A 78 -0.36 -2.99 -5.33
C ASP A 78 1.14 -2.72 -5.12
N SER A 79 1.55 -2.55 -3.85
CA SER A 79 2.94 -2.20 -3.51
C SER A 79 3.96 -3.17 -4.09
N ALA A 80 3.69 -4.49 -3.98
CA ALA A 80 4.59 -5.51 -4.50
C ALA A 80 4.66 -5.53 -6.04
N GLU A 81 3.52 -5.32 -6.71
CA GLU A 81 3.45 -5.26 -8.18
C GLU A 81 4.19 -4.04 -8.72
N LEU A 82 3.97 -2.87 -8.10
CA LEU A 82 4.67 -1.64 -8.49
C LEU A 82 6.18 -1.74 -8.22
N ALA A 83 6.60 -2.36 -7.12
CA ALA A 83 8.01 -2.58 -6.84
C ALA A 83 8.64 -3.54 -7.88
N ALA A 84 7.97 -4.65 -8.21
CA ALA A 84 8.41 -5.56 -9.26
C ALA A 84 8.50 -4.87 -10.63
N GLN A 85 7.51 -4.03 -10.96
CA GLN A 85 7.53 -3.24 -12.19
C GLN A 85 8.73 -2.28 -12.23
N LEU A 86 9.00 -1.55 -11.14
CA LEU A 86 10.15 -0.65 -11.04
C LEU A 86 11.48 -1.40 -11.22
N ILE A 87 11.59 -2.62 -10.67
CA ILE A 87 12.76 -3.48 -10.86
C ILE A 87 12.95 -3.86 -12.34
N GLU A 88 11.85 -4.16 -13.07
CA GLU A 88 11.90 -4.46 -14.50
C GLU A 88 12.18 -3.21 -15.35
N GLU A 89 11.62 -2.07 -14.99
CA GLU A 89 11.83 -0.80 -15.70
C GLU A 89 13.27 -0.30 -15.52
N GLY A 90 13.84 -0.44 -14.33
CA GLY A 90 15.18 0.03 -13.96
C GLY A 90 15.34 1.51 -14.27
N ASP A 91 16.48 1.88 -14.89
CA ASP A 91 16.80 3.28 -15.27
C ASP A 91 15.84 3.91 -16.30
N ARG A 92 14.91 3.12 -16.85
CA ARG A 92 13.90 3.60 -17.82
C ARG A 92 12.57 3.92 -17.18
N SER A 93 12.44 3.73 -15.87
CA SER A 93 11.21 4.08 -15.18
C SER A 93 10.92 5.57 -15.30
N PRO A 94 9.68 5.96 -15.61
CA PRO A 94 9.26 7.36 -15.58
C PRO A 94 8.98 7.87 -14.16
N ALA A 95 9.00 7.02 -13.14
CA ALA A 95 8.68 7.40 -11.78
C ALA A 95 9.83 8.18 -11.13
N ASP A 96 9.47 9.22 -10.38
CA ASP A 96 10.38 9.98 -9.53
C ASP A 96 10.34 9.43 -8.09
N ILE A 97 9.16 9.06 -7.61
CA ILE A 97 8.93 8.55 -6.25
C ILE A 97 8.23 7.19 -6.30
N TYR A 98 8.68 6.28 -5.46
CA TYR A 98 7.87 5.16 -5.00
C TYR A 98 7.32 5.47 -3.60
N PHE A 99 5.99 5.43 -3.45
CA PHE A 99 5.29 5.61 -2.17
C PHE A 99 4.58 4.31 -1.80
N GLY A 100 5.27 3.47 -1.03
CA GLY A 100 4.82 2.13 -0.67
C GLY A 100 3.91 2.10 0.54
N GLN A 101 3.10 1.05 0.61
CA GLN A 101 2.25 0.77 1.75
C GLN A 101 3.02 0.13 2.91
N ASP A 102 4.21 -0.42 2.68
CA ASP A 102 4.97 -1.17 3.68
C ASP A 102 6.48 -1.14 3.41
N ALA A 103 7.24 -1.45 4.46
CA ALA A 103 8.69 -1.47 4.42
C ALA A 103 9.27 -2.64 3.59
N GLY A 104 8.50 -3.71 3.35
CA GLY A 104 8.99 -4.87 2.58
C GLY A 104 9.23 -4.52 1.11
N ALA A 105 8.27 -3.84 0.47
CA ALA A 105 8.43 -3.38 -0.92
C ALA A 105 9.54 -2.32 -1.05
N LEU A 106 9.66 -1.40 -0.07
CA LEU A 106 10.76 -0.42 -0.01
C LEU A 106 12.12 -1.11 0.15
N GLY A 107 12.21 -2.12 1.02
CA GLY A 107 13.42 -2.91 1.20
C GLY A 107 13.83 -3.67 -0.07
N ALA A 108 12.86 -4.22 -0.81
CA ALA A 108 13.13 -4.88 -2.09
C ALA A 108 13.68 -3.92 -3.14
N LEU A 109 13.16 -2.68 -3.22
CA LEU A 109 13.69 -1.64 -4.11
C LEU A 109 15.09 -1.18 -3.68
N ASP A 110 15.32 -1.00 -2.37
CA ASP A 110 16.62 -0.64 -1.82
C ASP A 110 17.69 -1.72 -2.13
N ALA A 111 17.35 -2.99 -1.91
CA ALA A 111 18.21 -4.13 -2.24
C ALA A 111 18.52 -4.20 -3.76
N ALA A 112 17.61 -3.78 -4.62
CA ALA A 112 17.80 -3.67 -6.06
C ALA A 112 18.57 -2.40 -6.50
N GLY A 113 18.93 -1.51 -5.55
CA GLY A 113 19.62 -0.25 -5.83
C GLY A 113 18.73 0.81 -6.50
N LEU A 114 17.42 0.71 -6.34
CA LEU A 114 16.42 1.61 -6.96
C LEU A 114 15.89 2.68 -6.01
N CYS A 115 16.52 2.88 -4.86
CA CYS A 115 16.28 4.01 -3.97
C CYS A 115 17.56 4.87 -3.88
N ALA A 116 17.48 6.14 -4.23
CA ALA A 116 18.58 7.09 -4.12
C ALA A 116 18.83 7.50 -2.66
N PRO A 117 20.06 7.86 -2.27
CA PRO A 117 20.32 8.42 -0.96
C PRO A 117 19.47 9.67 -0.70
N LEU A 118 18.78 9.70 0.44
CA LEU A 118 17.97 10.84 0.85
C LEU A 118 18.81 11.89 1.58
N PRO A 119 18.43 13.18 1.51
CA PRO A 119 19.06 14.25 2.30
C PRO A 119 19.01 13.98 3.81
N GLU A 120 20.06 14.45 4.54
CA GLU A 120 20.18 14.25 5.99
C GLU A 120 18.97 14.77 6.80
N ASN A 121 18.35 15.86 6.35
CA ASN A 121 17.17 16.41 7.02
C ASN A 121 15.95 15.49 6.92
N LEU A 122 15.80 14.72 5.85
CA LEU A 122 14.74 13.72 5.70
C LEU A 122 15.00 12.51 6.62
N ILE A 123 16.23 12.00 6.60
CA ILE A 123 16.63 10.88 7.45
C ILE A 123 16.58 11.26 8.93
N GLY A 124 16.96 12.48 9.30
CA GLY A 124 16.92 12.95 10.68
C GLY A 124 15.52 13.27 11.23
N ALA A 125 14.50 13.34 10.37
CA ALA A 125 13.14 13.68 10.79
C ALA A 125 12.37 12.50 11.43
N VAL A 126 12.78 11.25 11.12
CA VAL A 126 12.08 10.03 11.52
C VAL A 126 13.00 9.14 12.36
N PRO A 127 12.51 8.45 13.42
CA PRO A 127 13.32 7.51 14.20
C PRO A 127 13.96 6.42 13.32
N ALA A 128 15.20 6.05 13.62
CA ALA A 128 16.02 5.15 12.82
C ALA A 128 15.38 3.78 12.55
N GLN A 129 14.51 3.30 13.43
CA GLN A 129 13.79 2.04 13.26
C GLN A 129 12.75 2.06 12.14
N TYR A 130 12.34 3.25 11.66
CA TYR A 130 11.32 3.45 10.63
C TYR A 130 11.89 3.95 9.31
N GLN A 131 13.15 3.66 9.02
CA GLN A 131 13.83 4.04 7.80
C GLN A 131 14.87 3.00 7.38
N SER A 132 15.42 3.13 6.17
CA SER A 132 16.50 2.25 5.73
C SER A 132 17.78 2.49 6.54
N THR A 133 18.57 1.44 6.70
CA THR A 133 19.90 1.56 7.33
C THR A 133 20.90 2.34 6.47
N ASN A 134 20.63 2.43 5.17
CA ASN A 134 21.48 3.10 4.17
C ASN A 134 21.05 4.55 3.90
N GLY A 135 19.95 5.01 4.52
CA GLY A 135 19.41 6.36 4.28
C GLY A 135 18.82 6.56 2.89
N THR A 136 18.23 5.51 2.30
CA THR A 136 17.70 5.51 0.93
C THR A 136 16.18 5.58 0.87
N TRP A 137 15.49 5.19 1.95
CA TRP A 137 14.05 5.38 2.10
C TRP A 137 13.70 5.80 3.54
N THR A 138 12.57 6.45 3.71
CA THR A 138 12.05 6.88 5.01
C THR A 138 10.58 6.50 5.18
N GLY A 139 10.20 6.16 6.42
CA GLY A 139 8.80 6.07 6.79
C GLY A 139 8.12 7.44 6.75
N ILE A 140 6.86 7.44 6.34
CA ILE A 140 6.00 8.63 6.34
C ILE A 140 4.98 8.54 7.47
N THR A 141 4.31 7.38 7.62
CA THR A 141 3.34 7.12 8.69
C THR A 141 3.50 5.71 9.25
N GLY A 142 3.16 5.52 10.53
CA GLY A 142 3.21 4.22 11.20
C GLY A 142 1.86 3.53 11.25
N ARG A 143 1.87 2.19 11.16
CA ARG A 143 0.67 1.35 11.22
C ARG A 143 0.89 0.15 12.11
N ALA A 144 0.01 -0.02 13.10
CA ALA A 144 0.02 -1.18 13.96
C ALA A 144 -0.94 -2.25 13.43
N ARG A 145 -0.50 -3.49 13.43
CA ARG A 145 -1.40 -4.63 13.24
C ARG A 145 -2.17 -4.88 14.51
N VAL A 146 -3.43 -5.26 14.34
CA VAL A 146 -4.34 -5.56 15.44
C VAL A 146 -5.16 -6.81 15.12
N ILE A 147 -5.72 -7.41 16.17
CA ILE A 147 -6.72 -8.46 16.06
C ILE A 147 -8.09 -7.77 16.14
N ALA A 148 -8.82 -7.74 15.03
CA ALA A 148 -10.23 -7.40 15.03
C ALA A 148 -11.03 -8.57 15.62
N TYR A 149 -12.04 -8.28 16.46
CA TYR A 149 -12.85 -9.33 17.07
C TYR A 149 -14.31 -8.90 17.23
N ASP A 150 -15.20 -9.88 17.21
CA ASP A 150 -16.63 -9.70 17.50
C ASP A 150 -16.88 -9.89 19.01
N PRO A 151 -17.15 -8.82 19.78
CA PRO A 151 -17.37 -8.91 21.22
C PRO A 151 -18.64 -9.65 21.63
N GLN A 152 -19.54 -9.93 20.68
CA GLN A 152 -20.74 -10.76 20.96
C GLN A 152 -20.41 -12.24 20.96
N GLN A 153 -19.33 -12.65 20.27
CA GLN A 153 -18.90 -14.04 20.17
C GLN A 153 -17.62 -14.32 20.96
N VAL A 154 -16.74 -13.33 21.11
CA VAL A 154 -15.46 -13.44 21.81
C VAL A 154 -15.40 -12.38 22.92
N PRO A 155 -15.57 -12.75 24.20
CA PRO A 155 -15.36 -11.84 25.32
C PRO A 155 -13.95 -11.22 25.29
N ALA A 156 -13.82 -9.97 25.74
CA ALA A 156 -12.58 -9.23 25.65
C ALA A 156 -11.39 -9.90 26.38
N ASP A 157 -11.66 -10.67 27.44
CA ASP A 157 -10.68 -11.44 28.20
C ASP A 157 -10.31 -12.79 27.55
N GLU A 158 -11.01 -13.19 26.49
CA GLU A 158 -10.73 -14.38 25.69
C GLU A 158 -10.08 -14.06 24.32
N VAL A 159 -9.96 -12.78 23.97
CA VAL A 159 -9.29 -12.35 22.74
C VAL A 159 -7.81 -12.75 22.80
N PRO A 160 -7.27 -13.41 21.75
CA PRO A 160 -5.86 -13.75 21.71
C PRO A 160 -4.95 -12.53 21.93
N THR A 161 -3.94 -12.67 22.75
CA THR A 161 -2.91 -11.64 22.97
C THR A 161 -1.68 -11.85 22.07
N SER A 162 -1.63 -13.00 21.38
CA SER A 162 -0.60 -13.34 20.41
C SER A 162 -1.23 -13.81 19.10
N VAL A 163 -0.64 -13.39 17.97
CA VAL A 163 -1.05 -13.92 16.66
C VAL A 163 -0.77 -15.42 16.54
N LEU A 164 0.14 -15.97 17.36
CA LEU A 164 0.43 -17.40 17.39
C LEU A 164 -0.74 -18.23 17.93
N GLU A 165 -1.59 -17.64 18.76
CA GLU A 165 -2.79 -18.29 19.32
C GLU A 165 -3.93 -18.42 18.30
N LEU A 166 -3.86 -17.74 17.15
CA LEU A 166 -4.88 -17.80 16.08
C LEU A 166 -4.96 -19.18 15.41
N THR A 167 -3.95 -20.01 15.61
CA THR A 167 -3.93 -21.41 15.13
C THR A 167 -4.60 -22.40 16.10
N ASP A 168 -5.07 -21.95 17.27
CA ASP A 168 -5.80 -22.81 18.21
C ASP A 168 -7.04 -23.41 17.53
N PRO A 169 -7.30 -24.73 17.65
CA PRO A 169 -8.47 -25.38 17.05
C PRO A 169 -9.82 -24.78 17.44
N ARG A 170 -9.92 -24.04 18.55
CA ARG A 170 -11.13 -23.33 18.94
C ARG A 170 -11.55 -22.25 17.92
N TRP A 171 -10.60 -21.75 17.15
CA TRP A 171 -10.82 -20.72 16.12
C TRP A 171 -11.02 -21.30 14.72
N LYS A 172 -11.22 -22.61 14.59
CA LYS A 172 -11.37 -23.26 13.29
C LYS A 172 -12.47 -22.62 12.44
N GLY A 173 -12.10 -22.13 11.25
CA GLY A 173 -13.00 -21.43 10.32
C GLY A 173 -13.43 -20.05 10.78
N GLN A 174 -12.85 -19.50 11.86
CA GLN A 174 -13.28 -18.27 12.51
C GLN A 174 -12.24 -17.13 12.46
N VAL A 175 -11.12 -17.33 11.78
CA VAL A 175 -10.06 -16.32 11.62
C VAL A 175 -9.99 -15.87 10.17
N ALA A 176 -9.93 -14.57 9.95
CA ALA A 176 -9.82 -13.95 8.61
C ALA A 176 -8.45 -13.30 8.40
N ILE A 177 -7.88 -13.49 7.20
CA ILE A 177 -6.63 -12.87 6.75
C ILE A 177 -6.74 -12.39 5.30
N ALA A 178 -5.82 -11.51 4.87
CA ALA A 178 -5.73 -11.02 3.49
C ALA A 178 -4.32 -11.27 2.93
N PRO A 179 -4.00 -12.49 2.45
CA PRO A 179 -2.63 -12.88 2.11
C PRO A 179 -2.05 -12.17 0.88
N THR A 180 -2.88 -11.65 -0.01
CA THR A 180 -2.44 -10.84 -1.15
C THR A 180 -2.19 -9.37 -0.80
N ASN A 181 -2.63 -8.93 0.40
CA ASN A 181 -2.43 -7.56 0.84
C ASN A 181 -0.99 -7.33 1.33
N ALA A 182 -0.35 -6.26 0.85
CA ALA A 182 1.03 -5.93 1.15
C ALA A 182 1.33 -5.85 2.66
N SER A 183 0.39 -5.36 3.48
CA SER A 183 0.60 -5.29 4.94
C SER A 183 0.62 -6.66 5.61
N PHE A 184 -0.11 -7.64 5.08
CA PHE A 184 -0.03 -9.02 5.55
C PHE A 184 1.30 -9.67 5.12
N GLN A 185 1.73 -9.45 3.88
CA GLN A 185 3.00 -9.93 3.36
C GLN A 185 4.18 -9.40 4.18
N ALA A 186 4.20 -8.10 4.49
CA ALA A 186 5.21 -7.50 5.34
C ALA A 186 5.18 -8.05 6.78
N PHE A 187 4.00 -8.33 7.33
CA PHE A 187 3.85 -9.02 8.62
C PHE A 187 4.46 -10.43 8.59
N ILE A 188 4.21 -11.21 7.54
CA ILE A 188 4.81 -12.54 7.40
C ILE A 188 6.33 -12.45 7.22
N THR A 189 6.84 -11.46 6.47
CA THR A 189 8.29 -11.21 6.39
C THR A 189 8.85 -10.91 7.79
N GLY A 190 8.16 -10.08 8.58
CA GLY A 190 8.53 -9.80 9.96
C GLY A 190 8.53 -11.05 10.87
N MET A 191 7.56 -11.96 10.70
CA MET A 191 7.56 -13.26 11.38
C MET A 191 8.77 -14.12 10.99
N ARG A 192 9.11 -14.16 9.69
CA ARG A 192 10.29 -14.89 9.20
C ARG A 192 11.58 -14.37 9.82
N VAL A 193 11.71 -13.05 9.92
CA VAL A 193 12.87 -12.42 10.58
C VAL A 193 12.91 -12.74 12.09
N ALA A 194 11.76 -12.65 12.76
CA ALA A 194 11.69 -12.81 14.21
C ALA A 194 11.74 -14.27 14.67
N LEU A 195 11.11 -15.21 13.96
CA LEU A 195 10.93 -16.60 14.35
C LEU A 195 11.71 -17.59 13.48
N GLY A 196 12.16 -17.15 12.30
CA GLY A 196 12.74 -18.00 11.26
C GLY A 196 11.69 -18.58 10.30
N ASP A 197 12.17 -19.00 9.11
CA ASP A 197 11.33 -19.47 8.02
C ASP A 197 10.51 -20.71 8.39
N GLU A 198 11.12 -21.69 9.05
CA GLU A 198 10.46 -22.94 9.42
C GLU A 198 9.26 -22.71 10.36
N ALA A 199 9.44 -21.91 11.40
CA ALA A 199 8.37 -21.62 12.36
C ALA A 199 7.24 -20.82 11.72
N THR A 200 7.58 -19.88 10.84
CA THR A 200 6.59 -19.07 10.10
C THR A 200 5.79 -19.93 9.13
N GLN A 201 6.45 -20.81 8.38
CA GLN A 201 5.77 -21.74 7.46
C GLN A 201 4.85 -22.70 8.22
N GLN A 202 5.28 -23.21 9.39
CA GLN A 202 4.45 -24.04 10.26
C GLN A 202 3.21 -23.27 10.75
N TRP A 203 3.36 -22.00 11.13
CA TRP A 203 2.24 -21.17 11.53
C TRP A 203 1.24 -20.95 10.37
N LEU A 204 1.73 -20.61 9.18
CA LEU A 204 0.89 -20.45 7.98
C LEU A 204 0.15 -21.74 7.63
N GLN A 205 0.84 -22.89 7.67
CA GLN A 205 0.22 -24.19 7.42
C GLN A 205 -0.86 -24.50 8.48
N ALA A 206 -0.59 -24.20 9.76
CA ALA A 206 -1.57 -24.38 10.81
C ALA A 206 -2.82 -23.47 10.64
N MET A 207 -2.63 -22.26 10.11
CA MET A 207 -3.77 -21.38 9.75
C MET A 207 -4.60 -22.00 8.62
N VAL A 208 -3.97 -22.58 7.59
CA VAL A 208 -4.65 -23.29 6.49
C VAL A 208 -5.39 -24.53 7.03
N ASP A 209 -4.74 -25.34 7.84
CA ASP A 209 -5.34 -26.55 8.46
C ASP A 209 -6.52 -26.19 9.41
N ASN A 210 -6.51 -24.96 9.92
CA ASN A 210 -7.54 -24.41 10.77
C ASN A 210 -8.64 -23.69 9.95
N ASP A 211 -8.73 -23.92 8.64
CA ASP A 211 -9.74 -23.38 7.72
C ASP A 211 -9.80 -21.83 7.77
N VAL A 212 -8.64 -21.14 7.78
CA VAL A 212 -8.57 -19.66 7.76
C VAL A 212 -9.37 -19.08 6.60
N GLN A 213 -10.13 -18.01 6.85
CA GLN A 213 -10.95 -17.35 5.86
C GLN A 213 -10.13 -16.28 5.12
N ILE A 214 -10.14 -16.32 3.78
CA ILE A 214 -9.32 -15.46 2.93
C ILE A 214 -10.16 -14.33 2.37
N TYR A 215 -9.68 -13.10 2.54
CA TYR A 215 -10.27 -11.89 1.98
C TYR A 215 -9.22 -11.12 1.16
N GLU A 216 -9.68 -10.28 0.23
CA GLU A 216 -8.77 -9.46 -0.59
C GLU A 216 -8.18 -8.27 0.18
N LYS A 217 -8.93 -7.68 1.12
CA LYS A 217 -8.59 -6.41 1.79
C LYS A 217 -8.94 -6.45 3.28
N ASN A 218 -8.15 -5.69 4.08
CA ASN A 218 -8.40 -5.55 5.52
C ASN A 218 -9.79 -4.96 5.84
N GLY A 219 -10.31 -4.04 5.02
CA GLY A 219 -11.67 -3.50 5.21
C GLY A 219 -12.75 -4.57 5.12
N LEU A 220 -12.61 -5.54 4.19
CA LEU A 220 -13.54 -6.66 4.07
C LEU A 220 -13.46 -7.60 5.28
N ILE A 221 -12.27 -7.81 5.85
CA ILE A 221 -12.09 -8.57 7.09
C ILE A 221 -12.82 -7.88 8.25
N ARG A 222 -12.60 -6.55 8.40
CA ARG A 222 -13.30 -5.75 9.42
C ARG A 222 -14.82 -5.89 9.27
N ASP A 223 -15.34 -5.76 8.05
CA ASP A 223 -16.77 -5.83 7.78
C ASP A 223 -17.34 -7.24 8.05
N ALA A 224 -16.58 -8.30 7.76
CA ALA A 224 -16.96 -9.68 8.06
C ALA A 224 -17.01 -9.95 9.58
N VAL A 225 -16.04 -9.42 10.35
CA VAL A 225 -16.06 -9.48 11.81
C VAL A 225 -17.24 -8.67 12.37
N ASP A 226 -17.48 -7.47 11.84
CA ASP A 226 -18.59 -6.60 12.24
C ASP A 226 -19.96 -7.25 12.01
N ALA A 227 -20.09 -7.99 10.90
CA ALA A 227 -21.28 -8.76 10.57
C ALA A 227 -21.43 -10.09 11.34
N GLY A 228 -20.41 -10.50 12.11
CA GLY A 228 -20.40 -11.78 12.84
C GLY A 228 -20.20 -13.00 11.95
N GLU A 229 -19.69 -12.83 10.72
CA GLU A 229 -19.39 -13.92 9.79
C GLU A 229 -18.15 -14.71 10.23
N VAL A 230 -17.18 -14.03 10.82
CA VAL A 230 -15.98 -14.58 11.47
C VAL A 230 -15.77 -13.91 12.82
N GLN A 231 -15.15 -14.62 13.76
CA GLN A 231 -14.94 -14.12 15.12
C GLN A 231 -13.74 -13.21 15.25
N LEU A 232 -12.67 -13.47 14.48
CA LEU A 232 -11.38 -12.80 14.55
C LEU A 232 -10.88 -12.43 13.15
N GLY A 233 -10.07 -11.38 13.07
CA GLY A 233 -9.42 -11.01 11.83
C GLY A 233 -8.12 -10.24 12.06
N LEU A 234 -7.13 -10.45 11.21
CA LEU A 234 -5.89 -9.67 11.22
C LEU A 234 -6.01 -8.47 10.29
N ILE A 235 -6.05 -7.26 10.85
CA ILE A 235 -6.14 -6.00 10.12
C ILE A 235 -5.11 -4.98 10.62
N ASN A 236 -4.97 -3.85 9.96
CA ASN A 236 -4.32 -2.67 10.52
C ASN A 236 -5.33 -1.84 11.32
N HIS A 237 -4.88 -1.18 12.39
CA HIS A 237 -5.72 -0.44 13.32
C HIS A 237 -6.59 0.62 12.64
N TYR A 238 -6.04 1.38 11.67
CA TYR A 238 -6.71 2.52 11.06
C TYR A 238 -8.00 2.15 10.32
N TYR A 239 -8.13 0.93 9.79
CA TYR A 239 -9.37 0.49 9.14
C TYR A 239 -10.58 0.51 10.08
N TRP A 240 -10.35 0.26 11.37
CA TRP A 240 -11.40 0.38 12.38
C TRP A 240 -11.79 1.84 12.60
N TYR A 241 -10.79 2.73 12.75
CA TYR A 241 -11.02 4.14 13.02
C TYR A 241 -11.65 4.88 11.83
N GLU A 242 -11.25 4.56 10.61
CA GLU A 242 -11.89 5.08 9.39
C GLU A 242 -13.38 4.76 9.37
N LYS A 243 -13.74 3.51 9.65
CA LYS A 243 -15.14 3.09 9.68
C LYS A 243 -15.91 3.73 10.83
N ALA A 244 -15.30 3.82 12.00
CA ALA A 244 -15.88 4.48 13.16
C ALA A 244 -16.16 5.97 12.88
N ALA A 245 -15.27 6.66 12.17
CA ALA A 245 -15.48 8.04 11.75
C ALA A 245 -16.61 8.19 10.73
N GLU A 246 -16.80 7.19 9.85
CA GLU A 246 -17.86 7.19 8.83
C GLU A 246 -19.26 6.94 9.44
N VAL A 247 -19.40 5.93 10.28
CA VAL A 247 -20.72 5.43 10.74
C VAL A 247 -20.99 5.69 12.22
N GLY A 248 -19.98 6.08 13.01
CA GLY A 248 -20.03 6.18 14.48
C GLY A 248 -19.62 4.87 15.15
N GLU A 249 -18.86 4.94 16.24
CA GLU A 249 -18.41 3.78 17.01
C GLU A 249 -19.59 2.92 17.52
N ASP A 250 -20.66 3.56 17.98
CA ASP A 250 -21.86 2.89 18.49
C ASP A 250 -22.61 2.07 17.42
N ALA A 251 -22.33 2.31 16.14
CA ALA A 251 -22.93 1.57 15.03
C ALA A 251 -22.12 0.34 14.63
N MET A 252 -20.93 0.15 15.21
CA MET A 252 -20.03 -0.97 14.93
C MET A 252 -20.07 -2.01 16.04
N ASN A 253 -20.13 -3.29 15.63
CA ASN A 253 -19.97 -4.40 16.56
C ASN A 253 -18.47 -4.75 16.72
N VAL A 254 -17.70 -4.74 15.63
CA VAL A 254 -16.28 -5.10 15.66
C VAL A 254 -15.47 -4.19 16.59
N GLN A 255 -14.58 -4.82 17.37
CA GLN A 255 -13.60 -4.15 18.23
C GLN A 255 -12.18 -4.56 17.79
N ILE A 256 -11.15 -3.87 18.29
CA ILE A 256 -9.75 -4.21 18.01
C ILE A 256 -8.97 -4.42 19.31
N ALA A 257 -8.03 -5.36 19.27
CA ALA A 257 -7.07 -5.62 20.34
C ALA A 257 -5.64 -5.56 19.78
N PHE A 258 -4.74 -4.91 20.52
CA PHE A 258 -3.31 -4.89 20.19
C PHE A 258 -2.66 -6.18 20.73
N PRO A 259 -1.81 -6.87 19.94
CA PRO A 259 -1.02 -7.98 20.44
C PRO A 259 -0.09 -7.56 21.58
N ALA A 260 0.31 -8.52 22.40
CA ALA A 260 1.24 -8.29 23.52
C ALA A 260 2.61 -7.80 23.05
N ALA A 261 3.31 -7.10 23.94
CA ALA A 261 4.67 -6.63 23.67
C ALA A 261 5.60 -7.79 23.28
N GLY A 262 6.38 -7.60 22.22
CA GLY A 262 7.30 -8.61 21.67
C GLY A 262 6.63 -9.68 20.80
N ASP A 263 5.32 -9.68 20.69
CA ASP A 263 4.61 -10.58 19.78
C ASP A 263 4.93 -10.25 18.31
N PRO A 264 5.08 -11.25 17.43
CA PRO A 264 5.28 -10.99 16.00
C PRO A 264 4.17 -10.12 15.38
N GLY A 265 2.94 -10.23 15.90
CA GLY A 265 1.79 -9.43 15.49
C GLY A 265 1.84 -7.98 15.96
N ALA A 266 2.68 -7.64 16.95
CA ALA A 266 2.85 -6.29 17.45
C ALA A 266 3.81 -5.44 16.56
N LEU A 267 4.21 -5.93 15.40
CA LEU A 267 5.05 -5.20 14.45
C LEU A 267 4.35 -3.90 14.02
N VAL A 268 5.00 -2.77 14.28
CA VAL A 268 4.64 -1.48 13.70
C VAL A 268 5.35 -1.35 12.36
N ASN A 269 4.58 -1.42 11.28
CA ASN A 269 5.07 -1.19 9.93
C ASN A 269 4.84 0.26 9.52
N VAL A 270 5.45 0.70 8.41
CA VAL A 270 5.32 2.08 7.92
C VAL A 270 4.82 2.12 6.48
N ALA A 271 4.00 3.10 6.15
CA ALA A 271 3.98 3.61 4.80
C ALA A 271 5.22 4.48 4.65
N GLY A 272 5.94 4.32 3.57
CA GLY A 272 7.20 5.03 3.36
C GLY A 272 7.46 5.30 1.90
N ALA A 273 8.46 6.12 1.65
CA ALA A 273 8.80 6.53 0.30
C ALA A 273 10.30 6.54 0.05
N CYS A 274 10.68 6.35 -1.20
CA CYS A 274 12.02 6.61 -1.70
C CYS A 274 11.95 7.39 -3.02
N VAL A 275 13.04 8.13 -3.32
CA VAL A 275 13.26 8.78 -4.60
C VAL A 275 14.05 7.81 -5.49
N LEU A 276 13.64 7.63 -6.74
CA LEU A 276 14.34 6.74 -7.65
C LEU A 276 15.65 7.40 -8.14
N PRO A 277 16.73 6.60 -8.38
CA PRO A 277 17.95 7.14 -8.98
C PRO A 277 17.75 7.72 -10.38
N SER A 278 16.73 7.25 -11.10
CA SER A 278 16.33 7.72 -12.44
C SER A 278 15.42 8.94 -12.42
N ALA A 279 15.05 9.46 -11.23
CA ALA A 279 14.12 10.58 -11.09
C ALA A 279 14.55 11.80 -11.89
N VAL A 280 13.69 12.28 -12.78
CA VAL A 280 13.90 13.49 -13.56
C VAL A 280 13.64 14.74 -12.70
N HIS A 281 12.74 14.63 -11.74
CA HIS A 281 12.32 15.70 -10.81
C HIS A 281 12.78 15.42 -9.38
N ALA A 282 14.07 15.04 -9.20
CA ALA A 282 14.61 14.64 -7.90
C ALA A 282 14.52 15.74 -6.82
N GLU A 283 14.63 17.03 -7.19
CA GLU A 283 14.47 18.14 -6.25
C GLU A 283 13.02 18.24 -5.75
N ASP A 284 12.04 18.21 -6.64
CA ASP A 284 10.62 18.22 -6.31
C ASP A 284 10.20 16.97 -5.52
N ALA A 285 10.81 15.81 -5.83
CA ALA A 285 10.61 14.57 -5.10
C ALA A 285 11.07 14.70 -3.63
N ASN A 286 12.26 15.25 -3.40
CA ASN A 286 12.75 15.52 -2.05
C ASN A 286 11.93 16.59 -1.32
N GLU A 287 11.42 17.60 -2.04
CA GLU A 287 10.50 18.60 -1.49
C GLU A 287 9.18 17.93 -1.03
N MET A 288 8.61 17.03 -1.84
CA MET A 288 7.42 16.28 -1.45
C MET A 288 7.65 15.43 -0.20
N LEU A 289 8.73 14.67 -0.13
CA LEU A 289 9.05 13.87 1.06
C LEU A 289 9.24 14.77 2.30
N THR A 290 9.90 15.92 2.13
CA THR A 290 10.07 16.91 3.20
C THR A 290 8.72 17.45 3.65
N TRP A 291 7.84 17.79 2.72
CA TRP A 291 6.50 18.29 3.00
C TRP A 291 5.64 17.24 3.72
N MET A 292 5.72 15.96 3.32
CA MET A 292 5.01 14.87 4.00
C MET A 292 5.45 14.69 5.46
N LEU A 293 6.68 15.10 5.80
CA LEU A 293 7.23 15.01 7.16
C LEU A 293 7.10 16.33 7.96
N LEU A 294 6.45 17.37 7.42
CA LEU A 294 6.10 18.54 8.21
C LEU A 294 5.07 18.18 9.30
N PRO A 295 5.14 18.80 10.50
CA PRO A 295 4.17 18.55 11.56
C PRO A 295 2.71 18.70 11.10
N GLU A 296 2.41 19.71 10.29
CA GLU A 296 1.06 19.99 9.78
C GLU A 296 0.56 18.87 8.86
N THR A 297 1.45 18.32 8.04
CA THR A 297 1.10 17.19 7.14
C THR A 297 0.96 15.89 7.95
N GLN A 298 1.77 15.71 8.97
CA GLN A 298 1.62 14.58 9.89
C GLN A 298 0.31 14.66 10.69
N GLU A 299 -0.12 15.85 11.12
CA GLU A 299 -1.44 16.07 11.73
C GLU A 299 -2.58 15.77 10.76
N TRP A 300 -2.38 16.05 9.47
CA TRP A 300 -3.32 15.67 8.43
C TRP A 300 -3.48 14.13 8.37
N PHE A 301 -2.38 13.37 8.34
CA PHE A 301 -2.44 11.90 8.38
C PHE A 301 -3.16 11.40 9.64
N VAL A 302 -2.83 11.95 10.81
CA VAL A 302 -3.49 11.61 12.08
C VAL A 302 -5.00 11.80 12.00
N SER A 303 -5.46 12.90 11.40
CA SER A 303 -6.88 13.28 11.38
C SER A 303 -7.68 12.64 10.24
N GLN A 304 -7.04 12.34 9.12
CA GLN A 304 -7.72 11.85 7.91
C GLN A 304 -7.54 10.34 7.69
N THR A 305 -6.39 9.78 8.08
CA THR A 305 -6.08 8.37 7.87
C THR A 305 -5.93 7.57 9.16
N PHE A 306 -5.96 8.23 10.31
CA PHE A 306 -5.79 7.62 11.64
C PHE A 306 -4.48 6.82 11.79
N GLU A 307 -3.49 7.10 10.96
CA GLU A 307 -2.16 6.49 11.05
C GLU A 307 -1.31 7.21 12.09
N TYR A 308 -0.32 6.52 12.63
CA TYR A 308 0.62 7.12 13.58
C TYR A 308 1.57 8.09 12.89
N PRO A 309 1.74 9.30 13.43
CA PRO A 309 2.78 10.20 12.96
C PRO A 309 4.15 9.64 13.36
N LEU A 310 5.16 9.84 12.50
CA LEU A 310 6.54 9.42 12.77
C LEU A 310 7.44 10.60 13.16
N VAL A 311 6.95 11.82 13.01
CA VAL A 311 7.69 13.04 13.37
C VAL A 311 7.43 13.39 14.84
N ALA A 312 8.49 13.75 15.56
CA ALA A 312 8.42 14.09 16.98
C ALA A 312 7.50 15.30 17.23
N GLY A 313 6.73 15.25 18.31
CA GLY A 313 5.87 16.35 18.74
C GLY A 313 4.45 16.33 18.17
N VAL A 314 4.15 15.49 17.19
CA VAL A 314 2.79 15.27 16.68
C VAL A 314 2.13 14.15 17.51
N PRO A 315 0.95 14.40 18.13
CA PRO A 315 0.29 13.38 18.94
C PRO A 315 -0.31 12.26 18.06
N ALA A 316 -0.35 11.04 18.60
CA ALA A 316 -1.08 9.93 17.97
C ALA A 316 -2.59 10.25 17.88
N PRO A 317 -3.33 9.55 16.97
CA PRO A 317 -4.78 9.68 16.92
C PRO A 317 -5.44 9.42 18.26
N ALA A 318 -6.53 10.15 18.54
CA ALA A 318 -7.26 10.00 19.79
C ALA A 318 -7.76 8.56 19.98
N GLY A 319 -7.62 8.02 21.18
CA GLY A 319 -8.03 6.65 21.51
C GLY A 319 -6.98 5.58 21.21
N LEU A 320 -5.91 5.91 20.47
CA LEU A 320 -4.80 4.98 20.21
C LEU A 320 -3.74 5.05 21.33
N PRO A 321 -3.10 3.92 21.68
CA PRO A 321 -1.91 3.94 22.53
C PRO A 321 -0.80 4.77 21.87
N ALA A 322 0.07 5.37 22.66
CA ALA A 322 1.23 6.09 22.11
C ALA A 322 2.14 5.14 21.30
N LEU A 323 2.69 5.63 20.19
CA LEU A 323 3.51 4.80 19.28
C LEU A 323 4.69 4.13 20.00
N ASP A 324 5.34 4.84 20.92
CA ASP A 324 6.46 4.33 21.73
C ASP A 324 6.06 3.27 22.75
N SER A 325 4.77 3.13 23.06
CA SER A 325 4.25 2.05 23.89
C SER A 325 3.99 0.74 23.12
N LEU A 326 3.96 0.81 21.79
CA LEU A 326 3.81 -0.36 20.92
C LEU A 326 5.18 -1.04 20.74
N GLN A 327 5.42 -2.06 21.54
CA GLN A 327 6.68 -2.82 21.51
C GLN A 327 6.50 -4.03 20.60
N GLY A 328 6.91 -3.90 19.33
CA GLY A 328 6.99 -5.01 18.38
C GLY A 328 8.12 -5.99 18.73
N PRO A 329 8.32 -7.01 17.88
CA PRO A 329 9.49 -7.88 17.96
C PRO A 329 10.77 -7.06 17.76
N ASP A 330 11.89 -7.54 18.34
CA ASP A 330 13.20 -6.87 18.24
C ASP A 330 13.81 -7.06 16.83
N ILE A 331 13.20 -6.44 15.84
CA ILE A 331 13.65 -6.43 14.44
C ILE A 331 13.62 -5.02 13.87
N SER A 332 14.50 -4.75 12.90
CA SER A 332 14.46 -3.52 12.11
C SER A 332 13.56 -3.70 10.87
N LEU A 333 12.81 -2.67 10.49
CA LEU A 333 12.05 -2.68 9.24
C LEU A 333 12.93 -2.84 8.00
N ALA A 334 14.20 -2.45 8.06
CA ALA A 334 15.18 -2.69 6.99
C ALA A 334 15.43 -4.20 6.74
N GLN A 335 15.12 -5.07 7.70
CA GLN A 335 15.24 -6.53 7.52
C GLN A 335 14.04 -7.15 6.77
N LEU A 336 13.02 -6.37 6.44
CA LEU A 336 11.83 -6.84 5.70
C LEU A 336 12.06 -6.89 4.17
N GLU A 337 13.29 -6.88 3.71
CA GLU A 337 13.68 -6.81 2.29
C GLU A 337 13.35 -8.08 1.47
N ASP A 338 13.24 -9.26 2.12
CA ASP A 338 12.97 -10.53 1.43
C ASP A 338 11.48 -10.77 1.20
N LEU A 339 10.84 -9.82 0.52
CA LEU A 339 9.48 -9.98 0.03
C LEU A 339 9.33 -11.17 -0.94
N PRO A 340 10.25 -11.41 -1.91
CA PRO A 340 10.13 -12.55 -2.82
C PRO A 340 10.07 -13.90 -2.09
N GLY A 341 10.89 -14.09 -1.06
CA GLY A 341 10.86 -15.31 -0.22
C GLY A 341 9.52 -15.46 0.52
N THR A 342 8.94 -14.36 0.98
CA THR A 342 7.62 -14.37 1.62
C THR A 342 6.51 -14.76 0.64
N LEU A 343 6.51 -14.19 -0.57
CA LEU A 343 5.53 -14.53 -1.61
C LEU A 343 5.62 -16.01 -2.00
N THR A 344 6.85 -16.54 -2.12
CA THR A 344 7.08 -17.97 -2.37
C THR A 344 6.49 -18.83 -1.25
N MET A 345 6.74 -18.49 0.01
CA MET A 345 6.22 -19.22 1.18
C MET A 345 4.69 -19.22 1.23
N LEU A 346 4.03 -18.07 0.94
CA LEU A 346 2.57 -17.96 0.88
C LEU A 346 1.99 -18.85 -0.23
N GLN A 347 2.66 -18.90 -1.39
CA GLN A 347 2.26 -19.76 -2.50
C GLN A 347 2.43 -21.26 -2.16
N GLU A 348 3.53 -21.65 -1.51
CA GLU A 348 3.80 -23.04 -1.11
C GLU A 348 2.74 -23.60 -0.16
N VAL A 349 2.20 -22.77 0.73
CA VAL A 349 1.11 -23.17 1.65
C VAL A 349 -0.29 -22.98 1.04
N GLY A 350 -0.40 -22.48 -0.21
CA GLY A 350 -1.67 -22.35 -0.94
C GLY A 350 -2.53 -21.16 -0.52
N LEU A 351 -1.93 -20.10 0.00
CA LEU A 351 -2.63 -18.88 0.41
C LEU A 351 -2.69 -17.80 -0.70
N THR A 352 -1.86 -17.93 -1.74
CA THR A 352 -1.86 -17.06 -2.93
C THR A 352 -1.69 -17.86 -4.22
#